data_bfbd1cfb14c94c3d842c4b06351a0c01
#
_entry.id   bfbd1cfb14c94c3d842c4b06351a0c01
#
_cell.length_a   1.000
_cell.length_b   1.000
_cell.length_c   1.000
_cell.angle_alpha   90.00
_cell.angle_beta   90.00
_cell.angle_gamma   90.00
#
_symmetry.space_group_name_H-M   'P 1'
#
loop_
_entity.id
_entity.type
_entity.pdbx_description
1 polymer ?
#
loop_
_entity_poly.entity_id
_entity_poly.type
_entity_poly.pdbx_seq_one_letter_code
_entity_poly.pdbx_strand_id
1 'polypeptide(L)'
;LIKGIDRILYDALTEDGWKVAFFTGDDKSGLEGFLEGDVDVLIGTSAIGTGIDRLQLVCDQLIVNVMPWTAAEYEQLKGRIYRQGQTSDKVTVIIPTTYADVGGERWSWCESKWQRVKFKKSLADAAVDGVVPEGHLRSPAQAYSDAMKWLERLDTEGTYEISRPSLVIPLADAEDEDHGRRIASYGVFSRMNQR
;
A
#
# COMPACT_ATOMS: atom_id res chain seq x y z
N LEU A 1 -8.98 -0.47 -11.30
CA LEU A 1 -8.12 -1.65 -11.08
C LEU A 1 -7.87 -2.33 -12.42
N ILE A 2 -6.61 -2.54 -12.76
CA ILE A 2 -6.24 -3.35 -13.92
C ILE A 2 -6.57 -4.79 -13.53
N LYS A 3 -7.56 -5.38 -14.20
CA LYS A 3 -7.94 -6.77 -13.98
C LYS A 3 -6.75 -7.67 -14.29
N GLY A 4 -6.44 -8.60 -13.39
CA GLY A 4 -5.39 -9.63 -13.58
C GLY A 4 -4.03 -9.33 -12.97
N ILE A 5 -3.82 -8.13 -12.37
CA ILE A 5 -2.54 -7.85 -11.69
C ILE A 5 -2.34 -8.72 -10.44
N ASP A 6 -3.43 -9.07 -9.79
CA ASP A 6 -3.50 -10.02 -8.69
C ASP A 6 -2.99 -11.40 -9.11
N ARG A 7 -3.37 -11.84 -10.32
CA ARG A 7 -2.92 -13.10 -10.89
C ARG A 7 -1.42 -13.08 -11.23
N ILE A 8 -0.95 -11.99 -11.82
CA ILE A 8 0.48 -11.83 -12.14
C ILE A 8 1.32 -11.89 -10.85
N LEU A 9 0.87 -11.24 -9.79
CA LEU A 9 1.54 -11.29 -8.48
C LEU A 9 1.51 -12.69 -7.87
N TYR A 10 0.39 -13.37 -7.97
CA TYR A 10 0.24 -14.75 -7.50
C TYR A 10 1.22 -15.69 -8.20
N ASP A 11 1.25 -15.64 -9.53
CA ASP A 11 2.11 -16.49 -10.34
C ASP A 11 3.60 -16.24 -10.01
N ALA A 12 4.03 -14.97 -9.99
CA ALA A 12 5.41 -14.59 -9.69
C ALA A 12 5.84 -15.01 -8.27
N LEU A 13 4.99 -14.80 -7.27
CA LEU A 13 5.31 -15.19 -5.89
C LEU A 13 5.33 -16.73 -5.71
N THR A 14 4.46 -17.42 -6.42
CA THR A 14 4.43 -18.90 -6.40
C THR A 14 5.66 -19.49 -7.07
N GLU A 15 6.11 -18.89 -8.19
CA GLU A 15 7.37 -19.27 -8.86
C GLU A 15 8.59 -19.06 -7.96
N ASP A 16 8.58 -18.01 -7.12
CA ASP A 16 9.60 -17.75 -6.10
C ASP A 16 9.50 -18.67 -4.87
N GLY A 17 8.52 -19.59 -4.84
CA GLY A 17 8.35 -20.60 -3.80
C GLY A 17 7.52 -20.18 -2.60
N TRP A 18 6.80 -19.04 -2.67
CA TRP A 18 5.89 -18.59 -1.61
C TRP A 18 4.56 -19.35 -1.68
N LYS A 19 3.99 -19.65 -0.51
CA LYS A 19 2.62 -20.15 -0.42
C LYS A 19 1.66 -18.97 -0.42
N VAL A 20 0.97 -18.80 -1.54
CA VAL A 20 0.13 -17.62 -1.81
C VAL A 20 -1.34 -17.99 -1.82
N ALA A 21 -2.18 -17.14 -1.25
CA ALA A 21 -3.63 -17.28 -1.33
C ALA A 21 -4.31 -15.93 -1.57
N PHE A 22 -5.58 -15.99 -1.97
CA PHE A 22 -6.40 -14.82 -2.21
C PHE A 22 -7.37 -14.54 -1.08
N PHE A 23 -7.67 -13.24 -0.88
CA PHE A 23 -8.84 -12.76 -0.17
C PHE A 23 -9.49 -11.62 -0.96
N THR A 24 -10.46 -11.98 -1.78
CA THR A 24 -11.17 -11.07 -2.68
C THR A 24 -12.67 -11.04 -2.35
N GLY A 25 -13.45 -10.27 -3.14
CA GLY A 25 -14.91 -10.31 -3.03
C GLY A 25 -15.50 -11.69 -3.36
N ASP A 26 -14.85 -12.40 -4.29
CA ASP A 26 -15.33 -13.67 -4.83
C ASP A 26 -14.66 -14.89 -4.17
N ASP A 27 -13.44 -14.74 -3.66
CA ASP A 27 -12.66 -15.81 -3.02
C ASP A 27 -12.13 -15.35 -1.66
N LYS A 28 -12.58 -15.99 -0.60
CA LYS A 28 -12.17 -15.74 0.80
C LYS A 28 -11.49 -16.94 1.45
N SER A 29 -11.28 -18.00 0.70
CA SER A 29 -10.77 -19.28 1.23
C SER A 29 -9.35 -19.21 1.79
N GLY A 30 -8.54 -18.27 1.30
CA GLY A 30 -7.14 -18.15 1.73
C GLY A 30 -6.93 -17.57 3.13
N LEU A 31 -7.96 -16.97 3.73
CA LEU A 31 -7.81 -16.30 5.03
C LEU A 31 -7.48 -17.28 6.16
N GLU A 32 -8.19 -18.38 6.23
CA GLU A 32 -8.00 -19.36 7.31
C GLU A 32 -6.58 -19.92 7.27
N GLY A 33 -6.11 -20.40 6.11
CA GLY A 33 -4.75 -20.89 5.95
C GLY A 33 -3.68 -19.82 6.27
N PHE A 34 -3.95 -18.55 5.97
CA PHE A 34 -3.05 -17.46 6.36
C PHE A 34 -3.02 -17.24 7.88
N LEU A 35 -4.17 -17.32 8.56
CA LEU A 35 -4.25 -17.19 10.01
C LEU A 35 -3.60 -18.37 10.73
N GLU A 36 -3.70 -19.59 10.19
CA GLU A 36 -3.12 -20.82 10.74
C GLU A 36 -1.62 -20.96 10.41
N GLY A 37 -1.13 -20.25 9.40
CA GLY A 37 0.28 -20.24 9.03
C GLY A 37 0.65 -21.19 7.88
N ASP A 38 -0.33 -21.74 7.21
CA ASP A 38 -0.16 -22.60 6.03
C ASP A 38 0.09 -21.77 4.76
N VAL A 39 -0.27 -20.50 4.78
CA VAL A 39 -0.09 -19.53 3.70
C VAL A 39 0.86 -18.43 4.17
N ASP A 40 1.85 -18.11 3.34
CA ASP A 40 2.86 -17.10 3.61
C ASP A 40 2.40 -15.69 3.17
N VAL A 41 1.67 -15.62 2.04
CA VAL A 41 1.25 -14.38 1.39
C VAL A 41 -0.24 -14.37 1.12
N LEU A 42 -0.97 -13.40 1.65
CA LEU A 42 -2.38 -13.18 1.37
C LEU A 42 -2.54 -12.00 0.41
N ILE A 43 -2.94 -12.27 -0.84
CA ILE A 43 -3.27 -11.24 -1.82
C ILE A 43 -4.71 -10.81 -1.63
N GLY A 44 -4.91 -9.55 -1.30
CA GLY A 44 -6.25 -9.04 -1.03
C GLY A 44 -6.66 -7.85 -1.89
N THR A 45 -7.95 -7.68 -2.01
CA THR A 45 -8.58 -6.52 -2.64
C THR A 45 -9.20 -5.60 -1.58
N SER A 46 -10.04 -4.64 -1.99
CA SER A 46 -10.79 -3.78 -1.06
C SER A 46 -11.64 -4.55 -0.04
N ALA A 47 -11.93 -5.83 -0.29
CA ALA A 47 -12.62 -6.71 0.65
C ALA A 47 -11.89 -6.83 2.00
N ILE A 48 -10.55 -6.70 2.02
CA ILE A 48 -9.77 -6.68 3.27
C ILE A 48 -10.16 -5.52 4.18
N GLY A 49 -10.43 -4.35 3.62
CA GLY A 49 -10.81 -3.17 4.40
C GLY A 49 -12.12 -3.33 5.18
N THR A 50 -13.02 -4.20 4.75
CA THR A 50 -14.40 -4.27 5.27
C THR A 50 -14.76 -5.53 6.05
N GLY A 51 -13.98 -6.59 6.01
CA GLY A 51 -14.48 -7.88 6.51
C GLY A 51 -13.50 -8.81 7.21
N ILE A 52 -12.26 -8.41 7.46
CA ILE A 52 -11.26 -9.28 8.09
C ILE A 52 -10.99 -8.84 9.53
N ASP A 53 -10.94 -9.81 10.43
CA ASP A 53 -10.40 -9.67 11.77
C ASP A 53 -9.23 -10.63 11.98
N ARG A 54 -8.51 -10.50 13.09
CA ARG A 54 -7.36 -11.33 13.51
C ARG A 54 -6.08 -11.20 12.69
N LEU A 55 -6.02 -10.38 11.63
CA LEU A 55 -4.78 -10.17 10.89
C LEU A 55 -3.64 -9.63 11.79
N GLN A 56 -3.96 -8.77 12.74
CA GLN A 56 -3.00 -8.22 13.69
C GLN A 56 -2.32 -9.29 14.57
N LEU A 57 -2.90 -10.48 14.69
CA LEU A 57 -2.31 -11.55 15.49
C LEU A 57 -1.21 -12.32 14.76
N VAL A 58 -1.18 -12.23 13.43
CA VAL A 58 -0.30 -13.05 12.59
C VAL A 58 0.53 -12.25 11.59
N CYS A 59 0.27 -10.94 11.45
CA CYS A 59 0.83 -10.12 10.41
C CYS A 59 1.20 -8.73 10.93
N ASP A 60 2.43 -8.31 10.66
CA ASP A 60 3.00 -7.02 11.04
C ASP A 60 3.52 -6.20 9.85
N GLN A 61 3.39 -6.73 8.63
CA GLN A 61 3.81 -6.02 7.41
C GLN A 61 2.66 -5.89 6.41
N LEU A 62 2.45 -4.69 5.93
CA LEU A 62 1.45 -4.34 4.93
C LEU A 62 2.10 -3.71 3.71
N ILE A 63 1.97 -4.33 2.53
CA ILE A 63 2.40 -3.73 1.26
C ILE A 63 1.17 -3.16 0.55
N VAL A 64 1.13 -1.86 0.31
CA VAL A 64 0.04 -1.17 -0.37
C VAL A 64 0.40 -0.96 -1.84
N ASN A 65 0.20 -1.99 -2.68
CA ASN A 65 0.52 -1.91 -4.11
C ASN A 65 -0.36 -0.91 -4.87
N VAL A 66 -1.61 -0.76 -4.43
CA VAL A 66 -2.54 0.19 -5.03
C VAL A 66 -3.06 1.11 -3.93
N MET A 67 -2.60 2.36 -3.95
CA MET A 67 -3.05 3.35 -2.98
C MET A 67 -4.58 3.56 -3.07
N PRO A 68 -5.31 3.52 -1.95
CA PRO A 68 -6.73 3.89 -1.90
C PRO A 68 -7.00 5.31 -2.39
N TRP A 69 -8.25 5.60 -2.73
CA TRP A 69 -8.64 6.93 -3.20
C TRP A 69 -8.95 7.91 -2.08
N THR A 70 -9.13 7.40 -0.86
CA THR A 70 -9.44 8.22 0.32
C THR A 70 -8.49 7.90 1.46
N ALA A 71 -8.27 8.88 2.34
CA ALA A 71 -7.50 8.68 3.56
C ALA A 71 -8.21 7.70 4.51
N ALA A 72 -9.54 7.75 4.57
CA ALA A 72 -10.32 6.84 5.41
C ALA A 72 -10.13 5.36 5.03
N GLU A 73 -10.15 5.04 3.73
CA GLU A 73 -9.83 3.69 3.25
C GLU A 73 -8.41 3.26 3.60
N TYR A 74 -7.45 4.17 3.49
CA TYR A 74 -6.05 3.90 3.88
C TYR A 74 -5.93 3.62 5.38
N GLU A 75 -6.55 4.45 6.21
CA GLU A 75 -6.55 4.25 7.67
C GLU A 75 -7.28 2.97 8.09
N GLN A 76 -8.40 2.63 7.44
CA GLN A 76 -9.09 1.36 7.67
C GLN A 76 -8.19 0.16 7.34
N LEU A 77 -7.49 0.22 6.21
CA LEU A 77 -6.58 -0.82 5.79
C LEU A 77 -5.42 -1.00 6.78
N LYS A 78 -4.76 0.08 7.15
CA LYS A 78 -3.70 0.11 8.16
C LYS A 78 -4.21 -0.42 9.50
N GLY A 79 -5.41 -0.02 9.90
CA GLY A 79 -6.06 -0.44 11.14
C GLY A 79 -6.41 -1.94 11.18
N ARG A 80 -6.25 -2.70 10.09
CA ARG A 80 -6.40 -4.17 10.14
C ARG A 80 -5.22 -4.88 10.79
N ILE A 81 -4.04 -4.29 10.69
CA ILE A 81 -2.82 -4.83 11.31
C ILE A 81 -2.32 -3.96 12.47
N TYR A 82 -2.52 -2.64 12.40
CA TYR A 82 -2.15 -1.71 13.47
C TYR A 82 -3.34 -1.47 14.39
N ARG A 83 -3.55 -2.37 15.34
CA ARG A 83 -4.64 -2.29 16.32
C ARG A 83 -4.30 -3.08 17.59
N GLN A 84 -5.13 -2.90 18.61
CA GLN A 84 -5.02 -3.64 19.85
C GLN A 84 -4.97 -5.16 19.61
N GLY A 85 -4.03 -5.84 20.27
CA GLY A 85 -3.78 -7.27 20.09
C GLY A 85 -2.70 -7.57 19.03
N GLN A 86 -2.04 -6.55 18.45
CA GLN A 86 -0.85 -6.78 17.66
C GLN A 86 0.24 -7.43 18.51
N THR A 87 0.84 -8.50 17.99
CA THR A 87 1.85 -9.30 18.70
C THR A 87 3.29 -8.81 18.45
N SER A 88 3.49 -7.99 17.45
CA SER A 88 4.79 -7.39 17.12
C SER A 88 4.90 -5.97 17.67
N ASP A 89 6.11 -5.56 18.08
CA ASP A 89 6.38 -4.23 18.63
C ASP A 89 6.25 -3.11 17.59
N LYS A 90 6.35 -3.47 16.31
CA LYS A 90 6.20 -2.55 15.19
C LYS A 90 5.39 -3.15 14.05
N VAL A 91 4.69 -2.28 13.33
CA VAL A 91 4.01 -2.61 12.07
C VAL A 91 4.68 -1.84 10.94
N THR A 92 5.03 -2.54 9.87
CA THR A 92 5.67 -1.93 8.70
C THR A 92 4.65 -1.79 7.57
N VAL A 93 4.48 -0.57 7.05
CA VAL A 93 3.67 -0.32 5.86
C VAL A 93 4.58 0.07 4.71
N ILE A 94 4.58 -0.73 3.64
CA ILE A 94 5.37 -0.51 2.44
C ILE A 94 4.46 0.00 1.33
N ILE A 95 4.81 1.12 0.73
CA ILE A 95 4.08 1.72 -0.39
C ILE A 95 5.04 1.75 -1.59
N PRO A 96 5.02 0.74 -2.47
CA PRO A 96 5.82 0.75 -3.68
C PRO A 96 5.46 1.96 -4.55
N THR A 97 6.45 2.72 -4.97
CA THR A 97 6.25 3.90 -5.80
C THR A 97 7.05 3.76 -7.08
N THR A 98 6.37 3.84 -8.22
CA THR A 98 6.98 3.81 -9.54
C THR A 98 7.22 5.23 -10.02
N TYR A 99 8.40 5.49 -10.55
CA TYR A 99 8.78 6.77 -11.15
C TYR A 99 9.07 6.58 -12.63
N ALA A 100 8.81 7.62 -13.41
CA ALA A 100 9.30 7.76 -14.78
C ALA A 100 10.07 9.06 -14.90
N ASP A 101 11.06 9.09 -15.77
CA ASP A 101 11.89 10.27 -16.05
C ASP A 101 11.58 10.81 -17.44
N VAL A 102 11.43 12.14 -17.55
CA VAL A 102 11.23 12.84 -18.80
C VAL A 102 12.14 14.06 -18.83
N GLY A 103 13.18 14.01 -19.66
CA GLY A 103 14.10 15.13 -19.82
C GLY A 103 14.78 15.57 -18.52
N GLY A 104 15.10 14.63 -17.61
CA GLY A 104 15.69 14.89 -16.31
C GLY A 104 14.68 15.30 -15.22
N GLU A 105 13.40 15.39 -15.53
CA GLU A 105 12.33 15.60 -14.56
C GLU A 105 11.69 14.26 -14.16
N ARG A 106 11.79 13.93 -12.89
CA ARG A 106 11.22 12.70 -12.33
C ARG A 106 9.79 12.90 -11.87
N TRP A 107 8.90 12.01 -12.28
CA TRP A 107 7.50 12.06 -11.89
C TRP A 107 6.96 10.69 -11.51
N SER A 108 5.97 10.67 -10.61
CA SER A 108 5.30 9.45 -10.16
C SER A 108 3.79 9.66 -10.05
N TRP A 109 3.04 8.80 -10.73
CA TRP A 109 1.59 8.74 -10.55
C TRP A 109 1.21 8.34 -9.10
N CYS A 110 1.95 7.40 -8.52
CA CYS A 110 1.72 6.93 -7.16
C CYS A 110 1.89 8.06 -6.14
N GLU A 111 2.96 8.83 -6.27
CA GLU A 111 3.22 9.99 -5.42
C GLU A 111 2.18 11.09 -5.62
N SER A 112 1.82 11.40 -6.87
CA SER A 112 0.76 12.35 -7.19
C SER A 112 -0.59 11.95 -6.60
N LYS A 113 -0.92 10.66 -6.61
CA LYS A 113 -2.11 10.11 -5.97
C LYS A 113 -2.04 10.25 -4.45
N TRP A 114 -0.90 9.96 -3.83
CA TRP A 114 -0.67 10.09 -2.41
C TRP A 114 -0.82 11.54 -1.93
N GLN A 115 -0.28 12.50 -2.66
CA GLN A 115 -0.46 13.93 -2.37
C GLN A 115 -1.95 14.34 -2.40
N ARG A 116 -2.73 13.81 -3.34
CA ARG A 116 -4.19 14.04 -3.40
C ARG A 116 -4.94 13.45 -2.20
N VAL A 117 -4.54 12.27 -1.74
CA VAL A 117 -5.13 11.64 -0.54
C VAL A 117 -4.83 12.49 0.70
N LYS A 118 -3.58 12.96 0.84
CA LYS A 118 -3.18 13.87 1.93
C LYS A 118 -3.94 15.20 1.89
N PHE A 119 -4.10 15.79 0.72
CA PHE A 119 -4.86 17.02 0.55
C PHE A 119 -6.33 16.86 0.98
N LYS A 120 -6.99 15.79 0.54
CA LYS A 120 -8.36 15.50 0.96
C LYS A 120 -8.47 15.28 2.47
N LYS A 121 -7.49 14.59 3.07
CA LYS A 121 -7.44 14.41 4.53
C LYS A 121 -7.33 15.74 5.23
N SER A 122 -6.41 16.61 4.82
CA SER A 122 -6.22 17.92 5.45
C SER A 122 -7.47 18.83 5.35
N LEU A 123 -8.23 18.75 4.25
CA LEU A 123 -9.51 19.45 4.14
C LEU A 123 -10.56 18.88 5.11
N ALA A 124 -10.61 17.55 5.27
CA ALA A 124 -11.53 16.93 6.20
C ALA A 124 -11.17 17.29 7.66
N ASP A 125 -9.89 17.23 8.01
CA ASP A 125 -9.39 17.61 9.34
C ASP A 125 -9.68 19.11 9.62
N ALA A 126 -9.48 19.98 8.63
CA ALA A 126 -9.84 21.41 8.74
C ALA A 126 -11.34 21.63 8.98
N ALA A 127 -12.18 20.86 8.33
CA ALA A 127 -13.64 20.97 8.47
C ALA A 127 -14.17 20.45 9.83
N VAL A 128 -13.51 19.41 10.38
CA VAL A 128 -13.95 18.76 11.63
C VAL A 128 -13.28 19.41 12.85
N ASP A 129 -11.97 19.61 12.79
CA ASP A 129 -11.15 20.01 13.94
C ASP A 129 -10.78 21.51 13.92
N GLY A 130 -11.12 22.24 12.84
CA GLY A 130 -10.75 23.63 12.65
C GLY A 130 -9.24 23.83 12.41
N VAL A 131 -8.50 22.78 12.13
CA VAL A 131 -7.06 22.81 11.90
C VAL A 131 -6.79 23.22 10.47
N VAL A 132 -6.26 24.43 10.26
CA VAL A 132 -5.84 24.88 8.93
C VAL A 132 -4.55 24.13 8.54
N PRO A 133 -4.50 23.46 7.36
CA PRO A 133 -3.31 22.75 6.92
C PRO A 133 -2.12 23.70 6.78
N GLU A 134 -0.99 23.36 7.38
CA GLU A 134 0.27 24.04 7.13
C GLU A 134 0.87 23.54 5.81
N GLY A 135 1.10 24.48 4.88
CA GLY A 135 1.81 24.21 3.61
C GLY A 135 0.93 24.23 2.37
N HIS A 136 1.60 24.38 1.23
CA HIS A 136 0.95 24.41 -0.09
C HIS A 136 0.67 23.00 -0.61
N LEU A 137 -0.41 22.39 -0.14
CA LEU A 137 -0.91 21.15 -0.72
C LEU A 137 -1.51 21.46 -2.11
N ARG A 138 -1.04 20.75 -3.14
CA ARG A 138 -1.59 20.92 -4.50
C ARG A 138 -3.06 20.52 -4.54
N SER A 139 -3.90 21.37 -5.11
CA SER A 139 -5.30 21.02 -5.31
C SER A 139 -5.44 19.83 -6.28
N PRO A 140 -6.53 19.05 -6.20
CA PRO A 140 -6.78 17.95 -7.14
C PRO A 140 -6.74 18.37 -8.61
N ALA A 141 -7.22 19.59 -8.93
CA ALA A 141 -7.20 20.14 -10.28
C ALA A 141 -5.77 20.43 -10.76
N GLN A 142 -4.94 21.03 -9.92
CA GLN A 142 -3.53 21.26 -10.23
C GLN A 142 -2.78 19.95 -10.43
N ALA A 143 -2.96 18.98 -9.53
CA ALA A 143 -2.34 17.67 -9.65
C ALA A 143 -2.75 16.92 -10.92
N TYR A 144 -4.02 17.05 -11.35
CA TYR A 144 -4.49 16.51 -12.61
C TYR A 144 -3.86 17.20 -13.82
N SER A 145 -3.84 18.54 -13.82
CA SER A 145 -3.23 19.33 -14.90
C SER A 145 -1.74 19.00 -15.07
N ASP A 146 -1.01 18.91 -13.95
CA ASP A 146 0.41 18.55 -13.98
C ASP A 146 0.63 17.14 -14.51
N ALA A 147 -0.23 16.19 -14.10
CA ALA A 147 -0.17 14.82 -14.59
C ALA A 147 -0.43 14.73 -16.12
N MET A 148 -1.41 15.46 -16.62
CA MET A 148 -1.71 15.48 -18.07
C MET A 148 -0.56 16.05 -18.87
N LYS A 149 -0.02 17.20 -18.47
CA LYS A 149 1.15 17.80 -19.11
C LYS A 149 2.36 16.87 -19.12
N TRP A 150 2.55 16.16 -18.03
CA TRP A 150 3.65 15.22 -17.92
C TRP A 150 3.46 14.00 -18.83
N LEU A 151 2.23 13.46 -18.92
CA LEU A 151 1.90 12.34 -19.83
C LEU A 151 2.09 12.74 -21.30
N GLU A 152 1.69 13.96 -21.68
CA GLU A 152 1.93 14.49 -23.03
C GLU A 152 3.43 14.55 -23.35
N ARG A 153 4.26 15.01 -22.43
CA ARG A 153 5.72 15.02 -22.59
C ARG A 153 6.31 13.61 -22.66
N LEU A 154 5.79 12.70 -21.82
CA LEU A 154 6.24 11.31 -21.80
C LEU A 154 6.01 10.61 -23.14
N ASP A 155 4.87 10.87 -23.79
CA ASP A 155 4.53 10.31 -25.10
C ASP A 155 5.45 10.82 -26.21
N THR A 156 5.94 12.07 -26.11
CA THR A 156 6.76 12.71 -27.12
C THR A 156 8.27 12.60 -26.89
N GLU A 157 8.73 12.58 -25.63
CA GLU A 157 10.15 12.76 -25.28
C GLU A 157 10.65 11.67 -24.31
N GLY A 158 9.77 10.76 -23.85
CA GLY A 158 10.00 9.95 -22.68
C GLY A 158 10.87 8.73 -22.89
N THR A 159 11.80 8.53 -21.98
CA THR A 159 12.40 7.24 -21.66
C THR A 159 11.87 6.75 -20.35
N TYR A 160 11.54 5.45 -20.27
CA TYR A 160 11.07 4.85 -19.04
C TYR A 160 12.24 4.24 -18.27
N GLU A 161 12.52 4.79 -17.12
CA GLU A 161 13.38 4.13 -16.14
C GLU A 161 12.54 3.70 -14.93
N ILE A 162 12.39 2.40 -14.74
CA ILE A 162 11.69 1.86 -13.58
C ILE A 162 12.70 1.72 -12.44
N SER A 163 12.85 2.75 -11.63
CA SER A 163 13.53 2.60 -10.36
C SER A 163 12.55 2.07 -9.31
N ARG A 164 12.97 1.14 -8.48
CA ARG A 164 12.19 0.60 -7.36
C ARG A 164 12.66 1.22 -6.04
N PRO A 165 12.23 2.41 -5.66
CA PRO A 165 12.42 2.85 -4.29
C PRO A 165 11.27 2.31 -3.44
N SER A 166 11.60 1.57 -2.41
CA SER A 166 10.66 1.28 -1.33
C SER A 166 10.62 2.49 -0.40
N LEU A 167 9.46 3.12 -0.27
CA LEU A 167 9.23 4.07 0.81
C LEU A 167 8.82 3.25 2.05
N VAL A 168 9.77 3.01 2.94
CA VAL A 168 9.48 2.46 4.27
C VAL A 168 9.06 3.64 5.13
N ILE A 169 7.81 3.67 5.57
CA ILE A 169 7.36 4.62 6.59
C ILE A 169 7.45 3.88 7.93
N PRO A 170 8.46 4.15 8.76
CA PRO A 170 8.46 3.63 10.12
C PRO A 170 7.28 4.28 10.85
N LEU A 171 6.47 3.50 11.51
CA LEU A 171 5.56 4.01 12.53
C LEU A 171 6.43 4.49 13.68
N ALA A 172 6.17 5.72 14.14
CA ALA A 172 6.98 6.40 15.13
C ALA A 172 7.30 5.52 16.34
N ASP A 173 8.55 5.60 16.77
CA ASP A 173 9.08 5.11 18.05
C ASP A 173 9.10 3.58 18.26
N ALA A 174 9.85 2.85 17.45
CA ALA A 174 10.34 1.54 17.86
C ALA A 174 11.87 1.51 17.68
N GLU A 175 12.57 1.49 18.79
CA GLU A 175 13.98 1.12 18.84
C GLU A 175 14.13 -0.34 18.40
N ASP A 176 15.19 -0.59 17.67
CA ASP A 176 15.60 -1.81 17.01
C ASP A 176 15.58 -3.03 17.93
N GLU A 177 14.90 -4.11 17.54
CA GLU A 177 15.40 -5.47 17.72
C GLU A 177 14.65 -6.48 16.84
N ASP A 178 15.40 -7.42 16.33
CA ASP A 178 15.12 -8.43 15.31
C ASP A 178 14.02 -9.43 15.73
N HIS A 179 12.78 -9.20 15.35
CA HIS A 179 11.69 -10.16 15.47
C HIS A 179 11.02 -10.44 14.13
N GLY A 180 10.90 -11.71 13.82
CA GLY A 180 10.41 -12.33 12.59
C GLY A 180 9.45 -11.53 11.73
N ARG A 181 9.90 -11.14 10.54
CA ARG A 181 9.22 -10.26 9.61
C ARG A 181 8.00 -10.93 8.99
N ARG A 182 6.82 -10.36 9.23
CA ARG A 182 5.57 -10.74 8.58
C ARG A 182 5.14 -9.62 7.65
N ILE A 183 4.92 -9.91 6.38
CA ILE A 183 4.62 -8.90 5.37
C ILE A 183 3.14 -8.95 5.00
N ALA A 184 2.45 -7.81 5.11
CA ALA A 184 1.09 -7.64 4.64
C ALA A 184 1.01 -6.52 3.60
N SER A 185 0.25 -6.73 2.54
CA SER A 185 0.16 -5.80 1.41
C SER A 185 -1.29 -5.56 1.02
N TYR A 186 -1.62 -4.32 0.67
CA TYR A 186 -2.87 -4.00 -0.02
C TYR A 186 -2.77 -4.52 -1.46
N GLY A 187 -3.26 -5.68 -1.65
CA GLY A 187 -2.97 -6.58 -2.75
C GLY A 187 -2.23 -7.82 -2.28
N VAL A 188 -1.26 -7.73 -1.36
CA VAL A 188 -0.48 -8.90 -0.92
C VAL A 188 -0.20 -8.84 0.58
N PHE A 189 -0.65 -9.82 1.34
CA PHE A 189 -0.26 -10.04 2.73
C PHE A 189 0.67 -11.24 2.78
N SER A 190 1.87 -11.08 3.31
CA SER A 190 2.83 -12.17 3.42
C SER A 190 3.20 -12.47 4.86
N ARG A 191 3.42 -13.73 5.13
CA ARG A 191 4.01 -14.21 6.36
C ARG A 191 5.40 -14.74 6.03
N MET A 192 6.46 -14.06 6.44
CA MET A 192 7.81 -14.58 6.30
C MET A 192 8.07 -15.60 7.40
N ASN A 193 8.13 -16.88 7.04
CA ASN A 193 8.72 -17.88 7.92
C ASN A 193 10.24 -17.65 7.98
N GLN A 194 10.77 -17.52 9.19
CA GLN A 194 12.21 -17.62 9.40
C GLN A 194 12.69 -18.99 8.88
N ARG A 195 13.57 -18.97 7.94
CA ARG A 195 14.50 -20.08 7.68
C ARG A 195 15.84 -19.71 8.22
#